data_06e7afdcbc632cb20b2b506f36170ec7
#
_entry.id   06e7afdcbc632cb20b2b506f36170ec7
#
_cell.length_a   1.000
_cell.length_b   1.000
_cell.length_c   1.000
_cell.angle_alpha   90.00
_cell.angle_beta   90.00
_cell.angle_gamma   90.00
#
_symmetry.space_group_name_H-M   'P 1'
#
loop_
_entity.id
_entity.type
_entity.pdbx_description
1 polymer ?
#
loop_
_entity_poly.entity_id
_entity_poly.type
_entity_poly.pdbx_seq_one_letter_code
_entity_poly.pdbx_strand_id
1 'polypeptide(L)'
;MRPSESQSQSERGSTTTTYTTIPISPADLISRSFQNLSAAASRRRPWPEFVASSALDRPPHSLSHALDRIRTNAKRFRVNYAILVCSCAAVSLVGTPFSLIVTAAVVTLWLLLYWFREDPLVLWGHQLGDQALLLSLLLLSIAALTCLTNVASSLLMAAGIGITLCALHSLLMNPDVFFLDEDEAASANLIHPPPPHPPXKKKKI
;
A
#
# COMPACT_ATOMS: atom_id res chain seq x y z
N MET A 1 71.14 14.69 -28.16
CA MET A 1 70.28 15.58 -27.42
C MET A 1 68.85 15.04 -27.56
N ARG A 2 68.28 14.42 -26.47
CA ARG A 2 66.91 13.96 -26.41
C ARG A 2 66.11 14.98 -25.62
N PRO A 3 64.88 15.40 -26.10
CA PRO A 3 64.02 16.25 -25.31
C PRO A 3 63.33 15.42 -24.25
N SER A 4 63.20 15.96 -23.04
CA SER A 4 62.53 15.37 -21.91
C SER A 4 61.01 15.47 -22.07
N GLU A 5 60.31 14.33 -21.99
CA GLU A 5 58.85 14.28 -21.92
C GLU A 5 58.41 14.68 -20.51
N SER A 6 57.68 15.78 -20.42
CA SER A 6 56.99 16.19 -19.20
C SER A 6 55.73 15.40 -19.05
N GLN A 7 55.67 14.52 -18.04
CA GLN A 7 54.42 13.82 -17.66
C GLN A 7 53.47 14.81 -16.98
N SER A 8 52.39 15.16 -17.66
CA SER A 8 51.26 15.85 -17.04
C SER A 8 50.42 14.81 -16.28
N GLN A 9 50.60 14.74 -14.96
CA GLN A 9 49.70 14.00 -14.09
C GLN A 9 48.36 14.72 -14.08
N SER A 10 47.40 14.09 -14.74
CA SER A 10 45.98 14.47 -14.62
C SER A 10 45.52 14.12 -13.21
N GLU A 11 45.40 15.12 -12.35
CA GLU A 11 44.70 14.97 -11.07
C GLU A 11 43.25 14.69 -11.35
N ARG A 12 42.86 13.43 -11.26
CA ARG A 12 41.49 12.98 -11.27
C ARG A 12 40.91 13.36 -9.91
N GLY A 13 40.34 14.53 -9.83
CA GLY A 13 39.61 14.99 -8.64
C GLY A 13 38.46 14.02 -8.31
N SER A 14 38.69 13.21 -7.30
CA SER A 14 37.65 12.39 -6.71
C SER A 14 36.67 13.34 -6.02
N THR A 15 35.58 13.69 -6.71
CA THR A 15 34.45 14.38 -6.08
C THR A 15 33.80 13.38 -5.13
N THR A 16 34.23 13.35 -3.90
CA THR A 16 33.54 12.63 -2.84
C THR A 16 32.21 13.35 -2.59
N THR A 17 31.14 12.83 -3.17
CA THR A 17 29.78 13.32 -2.88
C THR A 17 29.48 12.96 -1.44
N THR A 18 29.67 13.90 -0.54
CA THR A 18 29.31 13.74 0.87
C THR A 18 27.79 13.83 0.94
N TYR A 19 27.13 12.69 1.04
CA TYR A 19 25.69 12.65 1.33
C TYR A 19 25.50 13.12 2.77
N THR A 20 25.13 14.37 2.94
CA THR A 20 24.71 14.89 4.24
C THR A 20 23.35 14.28 4.55
N THR A 21 23.34 13.26 5.38
CA THR A 21 22.08 12.69 5.88
C THR A 21 21.44 13.74 6.79
N ILE A 22 20.49 14.50 6.25
CA ILE A 22 19.69 15.43 7.05
C ILE A 22 18.88 14.59 8.03
N PRO A 23 19.07 14.74 9.34
CA PRO A 23 18.29 13.97 10.31
C PRO A 23 16.82 14.38 10.19
N ILE A 24 16.00 13.47 9.68
CA ILE A 24 14.57 13.68 9.56
C ILE A 24 13.96 13.59 10.95
N SER A 25 13.21 14.60 11.35
CA SER A 25 12.58 14.60 12.67
C SER A 25 11.51 13.50 12.74
N PRO A 26 11.31 12.87 13.92
CA PRO A 26 10.23 11.89 14.08
C PRO A 26 8.86 12.42 13.70
N ALA A 27 8.61 13.72 13.91
CA ALA A 27 7.35 14.37 13.54
C ALA A 27 7.16 14.40 12.02
N ASP A 28 8.23 14.68 11.27
CA ASP A 28 8.17 14.70 9.80
C ASP A 28 7.92 13.29 9.24
N LEU A 29 8.55 12.28 9.83
CA LEU A 29 8.35 10.89 9.45
C LEU A 29 6.89 10.47 9.65
N ILE A 30 6.31 10.79 10.81
CA ILE A 30 4.91 10.50 11.12
C ILE A 30 3.97 11.24 10.15
N SER A 31 4.27 12.52 9.88
CA SER A 31 3.46 13.34 8.96
C SER A 31 3.45 12.75 7.55
N ARG A 32 4.62 12.36 7.03
CA ARG A 32 4.74 11.73 5.70
C ARG A 32 4.01 10.38 5.66
N SER A 33 4.18 9.56 6.69
CA SER A 33 3.48 8.27 6.79
C SER A 33 1.97 8.46 6.78
N PHE A 34 1.47 9.47 7.48
CA PHE A 34 0.04 9.79 7.52
C PHE A 34 -0.46 10.27 6.15
N GLN A 35 0.33 11.08 5.45
CA GLN A 35 0.00 11.53 4.08
C GLN A 35 -0.07 10.33 3.12
N ASN A 36 0.89 9.40 3.22
CA ASN A 36 0.93 8.19 2.40
C ASN A 36 -0.28 7.29 2.70
N LEU A 37 -0.66 7.15 3.96
CA LEU A 37 -1.86 6.41 4.37
C LEU A 37 -3.13 7.05 3.78
N SER A 38 -3.25 8.38 3.90
CA SER A 38 -4.39 9.14 3.35
C SER A 38 -4.47 8.95 1.83
N ALA A 39 -3.34 9.09 1.13
CA ALA A 39 -3.26 8.88 -0.31
C ALA A 39 -3.62 7.44 -0.70
N ALA A 40 -3.19 6.45 0.09
CA ALA A 40 -3.54 5.05 -0.15
C ALA A 40 -5.05 4.80 0.04
N ALA A 41 -5.63 5.37 1.10
CA ALA A 41 -7.06 5.26 1.38
C ALA A 41 -7.92 5.95 0.30
N SER A 42 -7.41 7.03 -0.29
CA SER A 42 -8.10 7.75 -1.38
C SER A 42 -8.19 6.93 -2.66
N ARG A 43 -7.38 5.88 -2.79
CA ARG A 43 -7.42 4.97 -3.96
C ARG A 43 -8.57 3.95 -3.89
N ARG A 44 -9.46 4.04 -2.90
CA ARG A 44 -10.62 3.14 -2.83
C ARG A 44 -11.53 3.37 -4.05
N ARG A 45 -12.12 2.29 -4.54
CA ARG A 45 -13.14 2.39 -5.57
C ARG A 45 -14.44 2.94 -4.97
N PRO A 46 -15.24 3.65 -5.77
CA PRO A 46 -16.54 4.15 -5.27
C PRO A 46 -17.41 3.04 -4.69
N TRP A 47 -18.06 3.31 -3.57
CA TRP A 47 -18.91 2.32 -2.91
C TRP A 47 -20.08 1.84 -3.80
N PRO A 48 -20.73 2.70 -4.62
CA PRO A 48 -21.75 2.20 -5.55
C PRO A 48 -21.22 1.14 -6.52
N GLU A 49 -19.99 1.29 -7.02
CA GLU A 49 -19.33 0.30 -7.86
C GLU A 49 -19.08 -1.01 -7.07
N PHE A 50 -18.65 -0.88 -5.81
CA PHE A 50 -18.36 -2.04 -4.95
C PHE A 50 -19.64 -2.85 -4.67
N VAL A 51 -20.79 -2.20 -4.47
CA VAL A 51 -22.06 -2.89 -4.15
C VAL A 51 -22.98 -3.03 -5.37
N ALA A 52 -22.45 -2.86 -6.60
CA ALA A 52 -23.26 -2.88 -7.83
C ALA A 52 -23.92 -4.26 -8.02
N SER A 53 -25.21 -4.35 -7.74
CA SER A 53 -25.98 -5.59 -7.89
C SER A 53 -26.04 -6.06 -9.34
N SER A 54 -25.94 -5.14 -10.30
CA SER A 54 -25.92 -5.44 -11.74
C SER A 54 -24.67 -6.23 -12.16
N ALA A 55 -23.60 -6.13 -11.38
CA ALA A 55 -22.34 -6.84 -11.64
C ALA A 55 -22.24 -8.17 -10.89
N LEU A 56 -23.23 -8.51 -10.06
CA LEU A 56 -23.27 -9.80 -9.34
C LEU A 56 -23.73 -10.91 -10.29
N ASP A 57 -22.94 -11.97 -10.38
CA ASP A 57 -23.17 -13.07 -11.30
C ASP A 57 -22.90 -14.42 -10.61
N ARG A 58 -23.36 -15.48 -11.20
CA ARG A 58 -23.13 -16.85 -10.69
C ARG A 58 -21.64 -17.17 -10.69
N PRO A 59 -21.17 -17.92 -9.68
CA PRO A 59 -19.75 -18.32 -9.66
C PRO A 59 -19.43 -19.15 -10.91
N PRO A 60 -18.24 -18.98 -11.47
CA PRO A 60 -17.82 -19.79 -12.63
C PRO A 60 -17.75 -21.28 -12.27
N HIS A 61 -18.09 -22.15 -13.23
CA HIS A 61 -18.02 -23.60 -13.03
C HIS A 61 -16.58 -24.14 -12.96
N SER A 62 -15.62 -23.41 -13.55
CA SER A 62 -14.21 -23.79 -13.54
C SER A 62 -13.47 -23.14 -12.40
N LEU A 63 -12.67 -23.90 -11.67
CA LEU A 63 -11.82 -23.38 -10.58
C LEU A 63 -10.82 -22.33 -11.08
N SER A 64 -10.26 -22.52 -12.28
CA SER A 64 -9.32 -21.55 -12.86
C SER A 64 -9.99 -20.20 -13.06
N HIS A 65 -11.17 -20.17 -13.67
CA HIS A 65 -11.93 -18.93 -13.86
C HIS A 65 -12.37 -18.31 -12.54
N ALA A 66 -12.73 -19.13 -11.54
CA ALA A 66 -13.08 -18.64 -10.19
C ALA A 66 -11.89 -17.93 -9.54
N LEU A 67 -10.70 -18.55 -9.60
CA LEU A 67 -9.47 -17.97 -9.04
C LEU A 67 -9.06 -16.69 -9.79
N ASP A 68 -9.18 -16.66 -11.11
CA ASP A 68 -8.89 -15.47 -11.91
C ASP A 68 -9.85 -14.33 -11.56
N ARG A 69 -11.15 -14.63 -11.39
CA ARG A 69 -12.16 -13.65 -10.95
C ARG A 69 -11.81 -13.08 -9.57
N ILE A 70 -11.49 -13.96 -8.61
CA ILE A 70 -11.06 -13.54 -7.26
C ILE A 70 -9.83 -12.65 -7.33
N ARG A 71 -8.80 -13.07 -8.10
CA ARG A 71 -7.54 -12.32 -8.23
C ARG A 71 -7.76 -10.94 -8.84
N THR A 72 -8.58 -10.85 -9.88
CA THR A 72 -8.90 -9.58 -10.58
C THR A 72 -9.63 -8.62 -9.64
N ASN A 73 -10.68 -9.11 -8.98
CA ASN A 73 -11.48 -8.30 -8.04
C ASN A 73 -10.68 -7.93 -6.79
N ALA A 74 -9.80 -8.83 -6.30
CA ALA A 74 -8.92 -8.53 -5.17
C ALA A 74 -7.96 -7.38 -5.49
N LYS A 75 -7.44 -7.31 -6.72
CA LYS A 75 -6.60 -6.19 -7.17
C LYS A 75 -7.41 -4.90 -7.31
N ARG A 76 -8.60 -4.99 -7.94
CA ARG A 76 -9.47 -3.84 -8.21
C ARG A 76 -9.97 -3.19 -6.90
N PHE A 77 -10.48 -4.00 -5.97
CA PHE A 77 -11.13 -3.54 -4.73
C PHE A 77 -10.25 -3.70 -3.49
N ARG A 78 -8.93 -3.79 -3.63
CA ARG A 78 -8.02 -4.09 -2.50
C ARG A 78 -8.19 -3.16 -1.31
N VAL A 79 -8.41 -1.85 -1.55
CA VAL A 79 -8.58 -0.85 -0.48
C VAL A 79 -9.95 -1.01 0.18
N ASN A 80 -11.00 -1.25 -0.61
CA ASN A 80 -12.35 -1.49 -0.09
C ASN A 80 -12.37 -2.75 0.79
N TYR A 81 -11.70 -3.83 0.35
CA TYR A 81 -11.60 -5.06 1.15
C TYR A 81 -10.81 -4.84 2.44
N ALA A 82 -9.72 -4.07 2.39
CA ALA A 82 -8.97 -3.72 3.60
C ALA A 82 -9.87 -2.98 4.59
N ILE A 83 -10.64 -1.99 4.11
CA ILE A 83 -11.59 -1.23 4.94
C ILE A 83 -12.63 -2.19 5.53
N LEU A 84 -13.19 -3.12 4.74
CA LEU A 84 -14.21 -4.07 5.20
C LEU A 84 -13.66 -4.98 6.33
N VAL A 85 -12.48 -5.56 6.14
CA VAL A 85 -11.84 -6.42 7.16
C VAL A 85 -11.53 -5.62 8.43
N CYS A 86 -11.00 -4.39 8.29
CA CYS A 86 -10.73 -3.50 9.44
C CYS A 86 -12.03 -3.13 10.17
N SER A 87 -13.13 -2.93 9.43
CA SER A 87 -14.44 -2.65 10.03
C SER A 87 -14.95 -3.84 10.83
N CYS A 88 -14.81 -5.07 10.30
CA CYS A 88 -15.18 -6.28 11.03
C CYS A 88 -14.39 -6.40 12.34
N ALA A 89 -13.07 -6.14 12.27
CA ALA A 89 -12.22 -6.16 13.46
C ALA A 89 -12.64 -5.08 14.47
N ALA A 90 -12.91 -3.85 14.01
CA ALA A 90 -13.35 -2.75 14.86
C ALA A 90 -14.68 -3.09 15.55
N VAL A 91 -15.66 -3.62 14.80
CA VAL A 91 -16.97 -4.02 15.33
C VAL A 91 -16.83 -5.10 16.39
N SER A 92 -15.91 -6.07 16.18
CA SER A 92 -15.70 -7.16 17.17
C SER A 92 -15.17 -6.64 18.51
N LEU A 93 -14.61 -5.43 18.55
CA LEU A 93 -14.01 -4.83 19.74
C LEU A 93 -14.92 -3.76 20.40
N VAL A 94 -16.12 -3.50 19.86
CA VAL A 94 -17.03 -2.47 20.39
C VAL A 94 -17.37 -2.74 21.87
N GLY A 95 -17.52 -4.00 22.25
CA GLY A 95 -17.81 -4.39 23.64
C GLY A 95 -16.62 -4.29 24.61
N THR A 96 -15.41 -4.04 24.10
CA THR A 96 -14.20 -3.96 24.89
C THR A 96 -13.36 -2.72 24.49
N PRO A 97 -13.77 -1.53 24.96
CA PRO A 97 -13.16 -0.28 24.47
C PRO A 97 -11.66 -0.18 24.75
N PHE A 98 -11.17 -0.70 25.85
CA PHE A 98 -9.73 -0.73 26.14
C PHE A 98 -8.98 -1.54 25.07
N SER A 99 -9.51 -2.70 24.70
CA SER A 99 -8.93 -3.57 23.68
C SER A 99 -8.94 -2.90 22.30
N LEU A 100 -10.00 -2.14 22.00
CA LEU A 100 -10.12 -1.37 20.76
C LEU A 100 -8.99 -0.32 20.69
N ILE A 101 -8.74 0.40 21.79
CA ILE A 101 -7.67 1.41 21.85
C ILE A 101 -6.29 0.76 21.64
N VAL A 102 -6.02 -0.35 22.34
CA VAL A 102 -4.74 -1.06 22.23
C VAL A 102 -4.55 -1.58 20.79
N THR A 103 -5.58 -2.18 20.20
CA THR A 103 -5.52 -2.70 18.82
C THR A 103 -5.31 -1.56 17.84
N ALA A 104 -6.03 -0.46 17.99
CA ALA A 104 -5.88 0.72 17.13
C ALA A 104 -4.46 1.29 17.22
N ALA A 105 -3.88 1.35 18.42
CA ALA A 105 -2.50 1.80 18.63
C ALA A 105 -1.50 0.87 17.92
N VAL A 106 -1.67 -0.44 18.04
CA VAL A 106 -0.82 -1.44 17.37
C VAL A 106 -0.90 -1.27 15.85
N VAL A 107 -2.12 -1.18 15.31
CA VAL A 107 -2.32 -1.00 13.85
C VAL A 107 -1.68 0.32 13.39
N THR A 108 -1.87 1.39 14.16
CA THR A 108 -1.27 2.70 13.84
C THR A 108 0.25 2.60 13.79
N LEU A 109 0.87 1.93 14.77
CA LEU A 109 2.32 1.72 14.78
C LEU A 109 2.79 0.96 13.53
N TRP A 110 2.08 -0.10 13.12
CA TRP A 110 2.39 -0.85 11.91
C TRP A 110 2.29 0.02 10.66
N LEU A 111 1.21 0.82 10.55
CA LEU A 111 1.00 1.69 9.39
C LEU A 111 2.06 2.79 9.31
N LEU A 112 2.36 3.45 10.43
CA LEU A 112 3.26 4.60 10.45
C LEU A 112 4.73 4.20 10.41
N LEU A 113 5.14 3.16 11.14
CA LEU A 113 6.55 2.80 11.29
C LEU A 113 7.03 1.76 10.27
N TYR A 114 6.13 0.96 9.69
CA TYR A 114 6.53 -0.09 8.75
C TYR A 114 5.95 0.12 7.35
N TRP A 115 4.61 0.28 7.22
CA TRP A 115 3.96 0.22 5.92
C TRP A 115 4.11 1.50 5.08
N PHE A 116 3.93 2.66 5.70
CA PHE A 116 3.92 3.95 4.99
C PHE A 116 5.20 4.76 5.23
N ARG A 117 6.19 4.18 5.87
CA ARG A 117 7.48 4.82 6.09
C ARG A 117 8.31 4.76 4.81
N GLU A 118 8.92 5.88 4.45
CA GLU A 118 9.83 6.00 3.30
C GLU A 118 11.31 6.08 3.74
N ASP A 119 11.55 6.59 4.95
CA ASP A 119 12.89 6.87 5.46
C ASP A 119 13.30 5.86 6.55
N PRO A 120 14.58 5.51 6.66
CA PRO A 120 15.04 4.61 7.73
C PRO A 120 14.85 5.23 9.11
N LEU A 121 14.41 4.42 10.06
CA LEU A 121 14.21 4.85 11.45
C LEU A 121 15.56 4.94 12.15
N VAL A 122 15.87 6.14 12.65
CA VAL A 122 17.09 6.38 13.45
C VAL A 122 16.68 6.51 14.91
N LEU A 123 17.11 5.56 15.74
CA LEU A 123 16.82 5.55 17.18
C LEU A 123 18.14 5.64 17.94
N TRP A 124 18.29 6.69 18.76
CA TRP A 124 19.52 6.98 19.53
C TRP A 124 20.79 6.98 18.67
N GLY A 125 20.70 7.52 17.44
CA GLY A 125 21.84 7.62 16.53
C GLY A 125 22.17 6.34 15.74
N HIS A 126 21.45 5.25 15.96
CA HIS A 126 21.61 4.00 15.22
C HIS A 126 20.44 3.82 14.23
N GLN A 127 20.78 3.45 13.01
CA GLN A 127 19.78 3.12 12.00
C GLN A 127 19.23 1.72 12.28
N LEU A 128 17.93 1.63 12.53
CA LEU A 128 17.25 0.34 12.70
C LEU A 128 16.98 -0.26 11.32
N GLY A 129 17.52 -1.44 11.08
CA GLY A 129 17.23 -2.21 9.87
C GLY A 129 15.76 -2.65 9.85
N ASP A 130 15.21 -2.79 8.65
CA ASP A 130 13.79 -3.16 8.47
C ASP A 130 13.46 -4.49 9.16
N GLN A 131 14.38 -5.45 9.16
CA GLN A 131 14.17 -6.74 9.83
C GLN A 131 14.05 -6.58 11.35
N ALA A 132 14.91 -5.75 11.95
CA ALA A 132 14.90 -5.49 13.40
C ALA A 132 13.58 -4.75 13.78
N LEU A 133 13.18 -3.79 12.97
CA LEU A 133 11.92 -3.05 13.18
C LEU A 133 10.71 -4.00 13.06
N LEU A 134 10.68 -4.83 12.02
CA LEU A 134 9.59 -5.80 11.82
C LEU A 134 9.49 -6.75 13.03
N LEU A 135 10.63 -7.30 13.46
CA LEU A 135 10.66 -8.22 14.61
C LEU A 135 10.20 -7.53 15.89
N SER A 136 10.67 -6.30 16.13
CA SER A 136 10.28 -5.53 17.33
C SER A 136 8.78 -5.19 17.32
N LEU A 137 8.22 -4.78 16.18
CA LEU A 137 6.80 -4.52 16.04
C LEU A 137 5.95 -5.78 16.23
N LEU A 138 6.44 -6.91 15.69
CA LEU A 138 5.76 -8.21 15.85
C LEU A 138 5.71 -8.62 17.32
N LEU A 139 6.85 -8.58 18.01
CA LEU A 139 6.94 -8.94 19.44
C LEU A 139 6.08 -7.99 20.30
N LEU A 140 6.16 -6.69 20.02
CA LEU A 140 5.36 -5.68 20.73
C LEU A 140 3.85 -5.94 20.50
N SER A 141 3.45 -6.28 19.28
CA SER A 141 2.05 -6.58 18.95
C SER A 141 1.55 -7.80 19.71
N ILE A 142 2.32 -8.88 19.69
CA ILE A 142 1.99 -10.12 20.41
C ILE A 142 1.85 -9.79 21.91
N ALA A 143 2.84 -9.13 22.49
CA ALA A 143 2.81 -8.76 23.91
C ALA A 143 1.61 -7.87 24.25
N ALA A 144 1.36 -6.83 23.44
CA ALA A 144 0.24 -5.90 23.67
C ALA A 144 -1.12 -6.62 23.59
N LEU A 145 -1.31 -7.45 22.57
CA LEU A 145 -2.60 -8.11 22.33
C LEU A 145 -2.85 -9.28 23.29
N THR A 146 -1.80 -9.97 23.75
CA THR A 146 -1.96 -11.10 24.67
C THR A 146 -1.90 -10.70 26.14
N CYS A 147 -1.00 -9.76 26.52
CA CYS A 147 -0.78 -9.39 27.91
C CYS A 147 -1.72 -8.26 28.36
N LEU A 148 -2.02 -7.30 27.49
CA LEU A 148 -2.89 -6.16 27.84
C LEU A 148 -4.37 -6.43 27.54
N THR A 149 -4.64 -7.33 26.56
CA THR A 149 -6.01 -7.61 26.14
C THR A 149 -6.19 -9.11 25.88
N ASN A 150 -7.41 -9.59 25.97
CA ASN A 150 -7.73 -11.00 25.73
C ASN A 150 -8.51 -11.14 24.41
N VAL A 151 -8.15 -10.35 23.38
CA VAL A 151 -8.95 -10.21 22.16
C VAL A 151 -8.42 -10.96 20.95
N ALA A 152 -7.32 -11.69 21.08
CA ALA A 152 -6.71 -12.38 19.95
C ALA A 152 -7.71 -13.29 19.21
N SER A 153 -8.51 -14.05 19.95
CA SER A 153 -9.53 -14.93 19.36
C SER A 153 -10.63 -14.15 18.66
N SER A 154 -11.10 -13.04 19.23
CA SER A 154 -12.13 -12.17 18.64
C SER A 154 -11.63 -11.53 17.33
N LEU A 155 -10.39 -11.06 17.33
CA LEU A 155 -9.78 -10.47 16.14
C LEU A 155 -9.58 -11.52 15.03
N LEU A 156 -9.12 -12.72 15.39
CA LEU A 156 -8.96 -13.80 14.40
C LEU A 156 -10.31 -14.20 13.81
N MET A 157 -11.34 -14.32 14.64
CA MET A 157 -12.71 -14.61 14.19
C MET A 157 -13.22 -13.51 13.26
N ALA A 158 -13.09 -12.25 13.65
CA ALA A 158 -13.54 -11.09 12.86
C ALA A 158 -12.79 -10.99 11.53
N ALA A 159 -11.46 -11.22 11.54
CA ALA A 159 -10.65 -11.24 10.33
C ALA A 159 -11.10 -12.38 9.41
N GLY A 160 -11.34 -13.57 9.95
CA GLY A 160 -11.86 -14.70 9.20
C GLY A 160 -13.20 -14.39 8.52
N ILE A 161 -14.13 -13.78 9.26
CA ILE A 161 -15.42 -13.34 8.73
C ILE A 161 -15.21 -12.31 7.61
N GLY A 162 -14.38 -11.28 7.86
CA GLY A 162 -14.09 -10.24 6.87
C GLY A 162 -13.47 -10.80 5.59
N ILE A 163 -12.51 -11.70 5.72
CA ILE A 163 -11.84 -12.35 4.57
C ILE A 163 -12.86 -13.21 3.80
N THR A 164 -13.71 -13.96 4.49
CA THR A 164 -14.74 -14.78 3.87
C THR A 164 -15.73 -13.91 3.07
N LEU A 165 -16.17 -12.80 3.65
CA LEU A 165 -17.04 -11.85 2.93
C LEU A 165 -16.36 -11.27 1.70
N CYS A 166 -15.07 -10.92 1.80
CA CYS A 166 -14.29 -10.42 0.66
C CYS A 166 -14.16 -11.50 -0.43
N ALA A 167 -13.89 -12.75 -0.04
CA ALA A 167 -13.74 -13.86 -0.97
C ALA A 167 -15.06 -14.14 -1.70
N LEU A 168 -16.19 -14.19 -0.97
CA LEU A 168 -17.51 -14.36 -1.56
C LEU A 168 -17.85 -13.22 -2.51
N HIS A 169 -17.63 -11.99 -2.09
CA HIS A 169 -17.88 -10.81 -2.94
C HIS A 169 -17.03 -10.89 -4.22
N SER A 170 -15.72 -11.18 -4.08
CA SER A 170 -14.80 -11.23 -5.23
C SER A 170 -15.14 -12.37 -6.19
N LEU A 171 -15.70 -13.48 -5.68
CA LEU A 171 -16.13 -14.61 -6.50
C LEU A 171 -17.41 -14.30 -7.27
N LEU A 172 -18.36 -13.60 -6.64
CA LEU A 172 -19.67 -13.30 -7.23
C LEU A 172 -19.62 -12.09 -8.18
N MET A 173 -18.71 -11.14 -7.93
CA MET A 173 -18.60 -9.91 -8.72
C MET A 173 -17.98 -10.19 -10.09
N ASN A 174 -18.72 -9.92 -11.17
CA ASN A 174 -18.22 -10.10 -12.54
C ASN A 174 -17.36 -8.89 -12.94
N PRO A 175 -16.05 -9.07 -13.16
CA PRO A 175 -15.18 -7.94 -13.51
C PRO A 175 -15.43 -7.41 -14.92
N ASP A 176 -15.96 -8.24 -15.83
CA ASP A 176 -16.12 -7.87 -17.25
C ASP A 176 -17.08 -6.70 -17.44
N VAL A 177 -18.09 -6.57 -16.56
CA VAL A 177 -19.06 -5.46 -16.60
C VAL A 177 -18.34 -4.10 -16.54
N PHE A 178 -17.30 -3.99 -15.73
CA PHE A 178 -16.57 -2.73 -15.54
C PHE A 178 -15.64 -2.42 -16.72
N PHE A 179 -15.12 -3.44 -17.39
CA PHE A 179 -14.28 -3.25 -18.58
C PHE A 179 -15.13 -2.86 -19.79
N LEU A 180 -16.33 -3.43 -19.90
CA LEU A 180 -17.28 -3.06 -20.98
C LEU A 180 -17.67 -1.59 -20.87
N ASP A 181 -17.96 -1.09 -19.66
CA ASP A 181 -18.28 0.31 -19.42
C ASP A 181 -17.12 1.24 -19.82
N GLU A 182 -15.88 0.84 -19.54
CA GLU A 182 -14.68 1.62 -19.89
C GLU A 182 -14.47 1.64 -21.41
N ASP A 183 -14.65 0.51 -22.09
CA ASP A 183 -14.54 0.41 -23.55
C ASP A 183 -15.67 1.19 -24.25
N GLU A 184 -16.88 1.14 -23.70
CA GLU A 184 -18.01 1.92 -24.22
C GLU A 184 -17.77 3.42 -24.05
N ALA A 185 -17.24 3.84 -22.90
CA ALA A 185 -16.87 5.24 -22.65
C ALA A 185 -15.74 5.70 -23.61
N ALA A 186 -14.78 4.83 -23.90
CA ALA A 186 -13.70 5.10 -24.84
C ALA A 186 -14.23 5.21 -26.27
N SER A 187 -15.14 4.30 -26.68
CA SER A 187 -15.74 4.32 -28.02
C SER A 187 -16.69 5.50 -28.22
N ALA A 188 -17.33 5.98 -27.15
CA ALA A 188 -18.16 7.19 -27.18
C ALA A 188 -17.34 8.49 -27.14
N ASN A 189 -16.01 8.39 -27.19
CA ASN A 189 -15.08 9.53 -27.17
C ASN A 189 -15.20 10.40 -25.91
N LEU A 190 -15.70 9.82 -24.83
CA LEU A 190 -15.82 10.50 -23.53
C LEU A 190 -14.47 10.53 -22.79
N ILE A 191 -13.55 9.65 -23.19
CA ILE A 191 -12.18 9.62 -22.69
C ILE A 191 -11.27 10.12 -23.82
N HIS A 192 -10.81 11.35 -23.70
CA HIS A 192 -9.86 11.92 -24.68
C HIS A 192 -8.48 11.29 -24.47
N PRO A 193 -7.90 10.63 -25.48
CA PRO A 193 -6.49 10.23 -25.36
C PRO A 193 -5.63 11.49 -25.27
N PRO A 194 -4.52 11.45 -24.55
CA PRO A 194 -3.63 12.61 -24.46
C PRO A 194 -3.16 13.03 -25.87
N PRO A 195 -3.06 14.33 -26.13
CA PRO A 195 -2.67 14.79 -27.47
C PRO A 195 -1.31 14.22 -27.86
N PRO A 196 -1.12 13.83 -29.12
CA PRO A 196 0.16 13.28 -29.58
C PRO A 196 1.27 14.29 -29.34
N HIS A 197 2.40 13.82 -28.84
CA HIS A 197 3.56 14.67 -28.60
C HIS A 197 3.97 15.38 -29.89
N PRO A 198 4.19 16.71 -29.92
CA PRO A 198 4.65 17.42 -31.09
C PRO A 198 5.99 16.85 -31.56
N PRO A 199 6.18 16.67 -32.88
CA PRO A 199 7.44 16.11 -33.41
C PRO A 199 8.61 16.98 -33.05
N UNK A 200 9.56 16.49 -32.40
CA UNK A 200 10.50 17.06 -32.13
C UNK A 200 10.99 17.74 -33.19
N LYS A 201 11.21 18.87 -33.07
CA LYS A 201 11.87 19.77 -34.01
C LYS A 201 13.31 19.33 -34.21
N LYS A 202 13.61 18.73 -35.33
CA LYS A 202 15.00 18.45 -35.74
C LYS A 202 15.74 19.78 -35.82
N LYS A 203 16.68 20.04 -34.92
CA LYS A 203 17.62 21.13 -35.06
C LYS A 203 18.44 20.85 -36.35
N LYS A 204 18.26 21.68 -37.37
CA LYS A 204 19.20 21.72 -38.46
C LYS A 204 20.52 22.31 -37.94
N ILE A 205 21.59 21.54 -38.02
CA ILE A 205 22.95 21.99 -37.79
C ILE A 205 23.40 22.81 -38.96
#